data_6f6e4b90f118b21675d242057502ed1f
#
_entry.id   6f6e4b90f118b21675d242057502ed1f
#
_cell.length_a   1.000
_cell.length_b   1.000
_cell.length_c   1.000
_cell.angle_alpha   90.00
_cell.angle_beta   90.00
_cell.angle_gamma   90.00
#
_symmetry.space_group_name_H-M   'P 1'
#
loop_
_entity.id
_entity.type
_entity.pdbx_description
1 polymer ?
#
loop_
_entity_poly.entity_id
_entity_poly.type
_entity_poly.pdbx_seq_one_letter_code
_entity_poly.pdbx_strand_id
1 'polypeptide(L)'
;MKITILQGAFLPVPAIRGGAIEKAWERLGREFVKLGHQVTHISRLCDGLPEEEEIEGVHHIRIEGTDAVDNSIKLKLLEFPYVWRARKSLPQADVLVTHAFWAPLLFPANLFGKLYVHVGRYPKGQFKFYGKAKRLQAPSSFVAEAVKGEVPGAKDRVSVVPYPLPWEMNEKVALENRPK
;
A
#
# COMPACT_ATOMS: atom_id res chain seq x y z
N MET A 1 8.39 -10.15 -13.13
CA MET A 1 8.63 -10.27 -11.68
C MET A 1 7.32 -10.63 -10.98
N LYS A 2 7.41 -11.23 -9.79
CA LYS A 2 6.27 -11.43 -8.91
C LYS A 2 6.19 -10.28 -7.91
N ILE A 3 5.07 -9.57 -7.89
CA ILE A 3 4.84 -8.40 -7.02
C ILE A 3 3.66 -8.69 -6.12
N THR A 4 3.83 -8.59 -4.81
CA THR A 4 2.74 -8.66 -3.85
C THR A 4 2.49 -7.29 -3.25
N ILE A 5 1.23 -6.87 -3.23
CA ILE A 5 0.78 -5.60 -2.65
C ILE A 5 -0.08 -5.94 -1.42
N LEU A 6 0.41 -5.66 -0.23
CA LEU A 6 -0.32 -5.86 1.03
C LEU A 6 -0.88 -4.53 1.51
N GLN A 7 -2.18 -4.39 1.47
CA GLN A 7 -2.93 -3.24 2.00
C GLN A 7 -3.08 -3.30 3.53
N GLY A 8 -3.59 -2.24 4.10
CA GLY A 8 -3.97 -2.20 5.52
C GLY A 8 -5.27 -2.95 5.81
N ALA A 9 -5.59 -3.08 7.09
CA ALA A 9 -6.70 -3.87 7.63
C ALA A 9 -8.10 -3.27 7.43
N PHE A 10 -8.21 -2.03 6.93
CA PHE A 10 -9.43 -1.24 7.12
C PHE A 10 -10.28 -1.06 5.86
N LEU A 11 -9.67 -1.11 4.66
CA LEU A 11 -10.35 -0.88 3.40
C LEU A 11 -10.11 -2.01 2.40
N PRO A 12 -11.13 -2.38 1.61
CA PRO A 12 -11.02 -3.41 0.58
C PRO A 12 -10.38 -2.91 -0.71
N VAL A 13 -9.95 -3.84 -1.54
CA VAL A 13 -9.66 -3.61 -2.95
C VAL A 13 -10.46 -4.64 -3.79
N PRO A 14 -11.24 -4.20 -4.77
CA PRO A 14 -11.45 -2.82 -5.29
C PRO A 14 -11.91 -1.83 -4.22
N ALA A 15 -11.58 -0.56 -4.41
CA ALA A 15 -11.79 0.50 -3.42
C ALA A 15 -13.27 0.96 -3.32
N ILE A 16 -14.19 0.01 -3.14
CA ILE A 16 -15.65 0.23 -3.06
C ILE A 16 -16.09 1.06 -1.86
N ARG A 17 -15.26 1.12 -0.82
CA ARG A 17 -15.46 1.96 0.37
C ARG A 17 -14.58 3.22 0.37
N GLY A 18 -14.01 3.59 -0.79
CA GLY A 18 -13.09 4.70 -0.91
C GLY A 18 -11.64 4.32 -0.55
N GLY A 19 -10.82 5.32 -0.20
CA GLY A 19 -9.40 5.13 0.08
C GLY A 19 -8.51 5.53 -1.09
N ALA A 20 -7.71 6.60 -0.90
CA ALA A 20 -6.81 7.10 -1.95
C ALA A 20 -5.65 6.13 -2.22
N ILE A 21 -5.14 5.51 -1.16
CA ILE A 21 -4.04 4.53 -1.25
C ILE A 21 -4.52 3.26 -1.95
N GLU A 22 -5.70 2.76 -1.57
CA GLU A 22 -6.31 1.58 -2.16
C GLU A 22 -6.55 1.76 -3.66
N LYS A 23 -7.14 2.89 -4.06
CA LYS A 23 -7.35 3.26 -5.47
C LYS A 23 -6.04 3.37 -6.24
N ALA A 24 -5.01 3.98 -5.65
CA ALA A 24 -3.72 4.13 -6.29
C ALA A 24 -3.05 2.77 -6.53
N TRP A 25 -3.03 1.91 -5.52
CA TRP A 25 -2.39 0.60 -5.64
C TRP A 25 -3.21 -0.41 -6.47
N GLU A 26 -4.53 -0.28 -6.49
CA GLU A 26 -5.38 -1.03 -7.43
C GLU A 26 -4.99 -0.73 -8.88
N ARG A 27 -4.88 0.56 -9.24
CA ARG A 27 -4.47 0.99 -10.58
C ARG A 27 -3.04 0.56 -10.90
N LEU A 28 -2.11 0.76 -9.98
CA LEU A 28 -0.71 0.34 -10.15
C LEU A 28 -0.58 -1.17 -10.34
N GLY A 29 -1.39 -1.97 -9.65
CA GLY A 29 -1.43 -3.42 -9.83
C GLY A 29 -1.78 -3.81 -11.26
N ARG A 30 -2.81 -3.18 -11.84
CA ARG A 30 -3.20 -3.38 -13.24
C ARG A 30 -2.11 -2.96 -14.22
N GLU A 31 -1.47 -1.81 -13.97
CA GLU A 31 -0.37 -1.36 -14.84
C GLU A 31 0.84 -2.30 -14.76
N PHE A 32 1.16 -2.84 -13.59
CA PHE A 32 2.21 -3.85 -13.46
C PHE A 32 1.88 -5.13 -14.25
N VAL A 33 0.61 -5.56 -14.28
CA VAL A 33 0.19 -6.69 -15.12
C VAL A 33 0.40 -6.38 -16.61
N LYS A 34 0.01 -5.19 -17.07
CA LYS A 34 0.24 -4.74 -18.46
C LYS A 34 1.74 -4.72 -18.83
N LEU A 35 2.62 -4.48 -17.85
CA LEU A 35 4.06 -4.54 -18.00
C LEU A 35 4.63 -5.98 -17.93
N GLY A 36 3.78 -7.01 -17.87
CA GLY A 36 4.18 -8.41 -17.84
C GLY A 36 4.61 -8.94 -16.47
N HIS A 37 4.18 -8.30 -15.39
CA HIS A 37 4.43 -8.78 -14.03
C HIS A 37 3.25 -9.62 -13.53
N GLN A 38 3.54 -10.59 -12.67
CA GLN A 38 2.53 -11.31 -11.89
C GLN A 38 2.24 -10.52 -10.63
N VAL A 39 0.98 -10.16 -10.41
CA VAL A 39 0.59 -9.29 -9.28
C VAL A 39 -0.42 -10.00 -8.40
N THR A 40 -0.12 -10.05 -7.10
CA THR A 40 -1.05 -10.47 -6.06
C THR A 40 -1.38 -9.28 -5.17
N HIS A 41 -2.65 -9.01 -4.96
CA HIS A 41 -3.13 -7.91 -4.14
C HIS A 41 -3.85 -8.47 -2.91
N ILE A 42 -3.31 -8.25 -1.72
CA ILE A 42 -3.91 -8.69 -0.46
C ILE A 42 -4.56 -7.50 0.22
N SER A 43 -5.86 -7.63 0.53
CA SER A 43 -6.65 -6.57 1.12
C SER A 43 -7.68 -7.10 2.11
N ARG A 44 -8.45 -6.20 2.72
CA ARG A 44 -9.53 -6.56 3.62
C ARG A 44 -10.69 -7.24 2.87
N LEU A 45 -11.20 -8.33 3.44
CA LEU A 45 -12.47 -8.93 3.03
C LEU A 45 -13.64 -8.02 3.47
N CYS A 46 -14.57 -7.79 2.57
CA CYS A 46 -15.79 -7.04 2.80
C CYS A 46 -16.99 -7.74 2.16
N ASP A 47 -18.17 -7.47 2.69
CA ASP A 47 -19.43 -8.01 2.15
C ASP A 47 -19.56 -7.69 0.66
N GLY A 48 -20.00 -8.68 -0.11
CA GLY A 48 -20.16 -8.58 -1.56
C GLY A 48 -18.88 -8.82 -2.38
N LEU A 49 -17.75 -9.08 -1.74
CA LEU A 49 -16.49 -9.46 -2.40
C LEU A 49 -16.11 -10.90 -2.03
N PRO A 50 -15.69 -11.74 -3.00
CA PRO A 50 -15.18 -13.08 -2.71
C PRO A 50 -13.83 -13.01 -2.00
N GLU A 51 -13.47 -14.09 -1.27
CA GLU A 51 -12.16 -14.18 -0.61
C GLU A 51 -11.02 -14.18 -1.61
N GLU A 52 -11.24 -14.73 -2.80
CA GLU A 52 -10.23 -14.85 -3.84
C GLU A 52 -10.85 -14.66 -5.22
N GLU A 53 -10.23 -13.87 -6.07
CA GLU A 53 -10.64 -13.66 -7.47
C GLU A 53 -9.51 -13.07 -8.31
N GLU A 54 -9.66 -13.12 -9.64
CA GLU A 54 -8.79 -12.42 -10.56
C GLU A 54 -9.54 -11.27 -11.25
N ILE A 55 -9.00 -10.05 -11.14
CA ILE A 55 -9.56 -8.86 -11.80
C ILE A 55 -8.47 -8.24 -12.67
N GLU A 56 -8.71 -8.14 -13.97
CA GLU A 56 -7.76 -7.57 -14.95
C GLU A 56 -6.33 -8.13 -14.81
N GLY A 57 -6.22 -9.45 -14.57
CA GLY A 57 -4.94 -10.15 -14.42
C GLY A 57 -4.26 -9.96 -13.06
N VAL A 58 -4.87 -9.22 -12.14
CA VAL A 58 -4.42 -9.10 -10.76
C VAL A 58 -5.13 -10.15 -9.90
N HIS A 59 -4.36 -11.00 -9.23
CA HIS A 59 -4.88 -11.98 -8.28
C HIS A 59 -5.17 -11.31 -6.94
N HIS A 60 -6.43 -11.22 -6.56
CA HIS A 60 -6.89 -10.64 -5.30
C HIS A 60 -7.11 -11.72 -4.26
N ILE A 61 -6.50 -11.56 -3.08
CA ILE A 61 -6.74 -12.36 -1.88
C ILE A 61 -7.27 -11.42 -0.80
N ARG A 62 -8.44 -11.74 -0.23
CA ARG A 62 -9.05 -10.91 0.81
C ARG A 62 -9.09 -11.64 2.14
N ILE A 63 -8.70 -10.92 3.18
CA ILE A 63 -8.53 -11.47 4.53
C ILE A 63 -9.41 -10.67 5.47
N GLU A 64 -9.99 -11.36 6.44
CA GLU A 64 -10.78 -10.71 7.48
C GLU A 64 -10.02 -9.56 8.13
N GLY A 65 -10.58 -8.37 8.04
CA GLY A 65 -10.08 -7.12 8.61
C GLY A 65 -11.07 -6.53 9.61
N THR A 66 -10.99 -5.23 9.84
CA THR A 66 -11.87 -4.53 10.79
C THR A 66 -12.17 -3.13 10.30
N ASP A 67 -13.20 -2.51 10.86
CA ASP A 67 -13.48 -1.12 10.56
C ASP A 67 -12.48 -0.19 11.25
N ALA A 68 -12.22 0.94 10.59
CA ALA A 68 -11.35 1.96 11.14
C ALA A 68 -12.00 2.63 12.35
N VAL A 69 -11.16 3.01 13.31
CA VAL A 69 -11.56 3.77 14.51
C VAL A 69 -10.75 5.06 14.59
N ASP A 70 -11.27 6.09 15.23
CA ASP A 70 -10.60 7.40 15.30
C ASP A 70 -9.33 7.40 16.14
N ASN A 71 -9.20 6.46 17.08
CA ASN A 71 -8.04 6.38 17.95
C ASN A 71 -6.85 5.69 17.27
N SER A 72 -5.75 6.41 17.09
CA SER A 72 -4.57 5.93 16.37
C SER A 72 -3.85 4.73 17.03
N ILE A 73 -3.93 4.58 18.35
CA ILE A 73 -3.36 3.44 19.08
C ILE A 73 -4.24 2.21 18.85
N LYS A 74 -5.55 2.37 18.99
CA LYS A 74 -6.51 1.29 18.71
C LYS A 74 -6.42 0.81 17.25
N LEU A 75 -6.26 1.74 16.29
CA LEU A 75 -6.02 1.38 14.88
C LEU A 75 -4.84 0.43 14.72
N LYS A 76 -3.69 0.76 15.33
CA LYS A 76 -2.51 -0.12 15.26
C LYS A 76 -2.78 -1.48 15.90
N LEU A 77 -3.44 -1.52 17.06
CA LEU A 77 -3.77 -2.79 17.73
C LEU A 77 -4.71 -3.64 16.87
N LEU A 78 -5.71 -3.03 16.25
CA LEU A 78 -6.66 -3.72 15.35
C LEU A 78 -6.01 -4.21 14.04
N GLU A 79 -4.98 -3.54 13.54
CA GLU A 79 -4.26 -3.97 12.34
C GLU A 79 -3.36 -5.19 12.61
N PHE A 80 -2.88 -5.39 13.84
CA PHE A 80 -1.96 -6.48 14.17
C PHE A 80 -2.49 -7.87 13.78
N PRO A 81 -3.71 -8.31 14.22
CA PRO A 81 -4.23 -9.63 13.86
C PRO A 81 -4.44 -9.80 12.36
N TYR A 82 -4.79 -8.74 11.64
CA TYR A 82 -4.89 -8.76 10.18
C TYR A 82 -3.53 -9.07 9.54
N VAL A 83 -2.48 -8.32 9.88
CA VAL A 83 -1.14 -8.54 9.32
C VAL A 83 -0.59 -9.92 9.71
N TRP A 84 -0.92 -10.40 10.90
CA TRP A 84 -0.56 -11.75 11.32
C TRP A 84 -1.24 -12.84 10.49
N ARG A 85 -2.55 -12.68 10.18
CA ARG A 85 -3.27 -13.57 9.25
C ARG A 85 -2.72 -13.46 7.82
N ALA A 86 -2.49 -12.24 7.34
CA ALA A 86 -1.95 -11.99 6.02
C ALA A 86 -0.65 -12.73 5.76
N ARG A 87 0.19 -12.90 6.78
CA ARG A 87 1.45 -13.66 6.66
C ARG A 87 1.26 -15.09 6.13
N LYS A 88 0.12 -15.72 6.45
CA LYS A 88 -0.17 -17.11 6.00
C LYS A 88 -0.58 -17.16 4.52
N SER A 89 -1.14 -16.10 4.01
CA SER A 89 -1.63 -15.98 2.63
C SER A 89 -0.65 -15.28 1.69
N LEU A 90 0.49 -14.78 2.20
CA LEU A 90 1.49 -14.10 1.38
C LEU A 90 2.25 -15.13 0.50
N PRO A 91 2.17 -15.00 -0.83
CA PRO A 91 2.96 -15.82 -1.73
C PRO A 91 4.43 -15.40 -1.74
N GLN A 92 5.30 -16.28 -2.22
CA GLN A 92 6.68 -15.92 -2.55
C GLN A 92 6.68 -14.91 -3.70
N ALA A 93 7.35 -13.80 -3.50
CA ALA A 93 7.43 -12.70 -4.46
C ALA A 93 8.87 -12.16 -4.60
N ASP A 94 9.13 -11.40 -5.66
CA ASP A 94 10.37 -10.65 -5.81
C ASP A 94 10.32 -9.36 -5.00
N VAL A 95 9.12 -8.78 -4.90
CA VAL A 95 8.85 -7.51 -4.21
C VAL A 95 7.56 -7.63 -3.41
N LEU A 96 7.63 -7.24 -2.15
CA LEU A 96 6.48 -7.01 -1.28
C LEU A 96 6.32 -5.51 -1.02
N VAL A 97 5.22 -4.93 -1.47
CA VAL A 97 4.85 -3.54 -1.19
C VAL A 97 3.82 -3.51 -0.08
N THR A 98 3.98 -2.62 0.89
CA THR A 98 2.98 -2.44 1.94
C THR A 98 2.96 -1.02 2.50
N HIS A 99 1.83 -0.61 3.05
CA HIS A 99 1.68 0.56 3.91
C HIS A 99 1.15 0.17 5.31
N ALA A 100 0.96 -1.12 5.57
CA ALA A 100 0.53 -1.62 6.87
C ALA A 100 1.63 -1.42 7.92
N PHE A 101 1.26 -0.89 9.09
CA PHE A 101 2.22 -0.52 10.15
C PHE A 101 3.03 -1.73 10.65
N TRP A 102 2.38 -2.87 10.85
CA TRP A 102 3.03 -4.04 11.44
C TRP A 102 3.83 -4.89 10.46
N ALA A 103 3.55 -4.80 9.16
CA ALA A 103 4.20 -5.66 8.18
C ALA A 103 5.73 -5.55 8.18
N PRO A 104 6.35 -4.34 8.20
CA PRO A 104 7.80 -4.22 8.26
C PRO A 104 8.43 -4.74 9.57
N LEU A 105 7.65 -4.84 10.63
CA LEU A 105 8.11 -5.33 11.92
C LEU A 105 8.00 -6.85 12.03
N LEU A 106 6.90 -7.41 11.55
CA LEU A 106 6.56 -8.83 11.70
C LEU A 106 7.18 -9.73 10.62
N PHE A 107 7.46 -9.17 9.44
CA PHE A 107 7.98 -9.99 8.36
C PHE A 107 9.51 -10.01 8.39
N PRO A 108 10.11 -11.21 8.37
CA PRO A 108 11.56 -11.35 8.20
C PRO A 108 12.02 -10.71 6.88
N ALA A 109 13.23 -10.16 6.90
CA ALA A 109 13.83 -9.62 5.67
C ALA A 109 13.89 -10.70 4.57
N ASN A 110 13.44 -10.36 3.39
CA ASN A 110 13.45 -11.21 2.19
C ASN A 110 12.61 -12.51 2.26
N LEU A 111 11.81 -12.74 3.31
CA LEU A 111 10.95 -13.94 3.38
C LEU A 111 9.89 -13.92 2.26
N PHE A 112 9.31 -12.77 1.98
CA PHE A 112 8.26 -12.58 0.95
C PHE A 112 8.73 -11.64 -0.16
N GLY A 113 10.03 -11.56 -0.41
CA GLY A 113 10.66 -10.66 -1.37
C GLY A 113 11.26 -9.39 -0.75
N LYS A 114 11.76 -8.50 -1.60
CA LYS A 114 12.32 -7.21 -1.16
C LYS A 114 11.19 -6.32 -0.66
N LEU A 115 11.28 -5.89 0.60
CA LEU A 115 10.24 -5.08 1.24
C LEU A 115 10.32 -3.61 0.81
N TYR A 116 9.25 -3.10 0.21
CA TYR A 116 9.02 -1.70 -0.13
C TYR A 116 7.88 -1.16 0.73
N VAL A 117 8.16 -0.10 1.49
CA VAL A 117 7.14 0.53 2.34
C VAL A 117 6.64 1.80 1.66
N HIS A 118 5.36 1.86 1.38
CA HIS A 118 4.69 3.06 0.92
C HIS A 118 4.32 3.96 2.10
N VAL A 119 4.84 5.19 2.09
CA VAL A 119 4.62 6.19 3.14
C VAL A 119 3.36 6.98 2.82
N GLY A 120 2.20 6.43 3.16
CA GLY A 120 0.90 7.03 2.85
C GLY A 120 0.48 8.19 3.77
N ARG A 121 1.18 8.41 4.90
CA ARG A 121 0.88 9.46 5.88
C ARG A 121 2.16 10.10 6.37
N TYR A 122 2.05 11.33 6.90
CA TYR A 122 3.17 12.04 7.51
C TYR A 122 3.80 11.19 8.64
N PRO A 123 5.15 11.10 8.68
CA PRO A 123 5.88 10.36 9.70
C PRO A 123 5.55 10.80 11.14
N LYS A 124 5.49 9.80 12.04
CA LYS A 124 5.24 10.00 13.47
C LYS A 124 6.17 9.12 14.32
N GLY A 125 7.43 8.98 13.94
CA GLY A 125 8.44 8.20 14.64
C GLY A 125 8.49 6.71 14.31
N GLN A 126 7.60 6.20 13.41
CA GLN A 126 7.52 4.76 13.14
C GLN A 126 8.63 4.24 12.21
N PHE A 127 9.16 5.08 11.34
CA PHE A 127 10.10 4.62 10.31
C PHE A 127 11.46 4.21 10.87
N LYS A 128 11.82 4.68 12.05
CA LYS A 128 13.01 4.22 12.78
C LYS A 128 13.03 2.72 13.04
N PHE A 129 11.86 2.07 13.07
CA PHE A 129 11.74 0.62 13.26
C PHE A 129 11.77 -0.16 11.94
N TYR A 130 11.73 0.51 10.78
CA TYR A 130 11.65 -0.13 9.46
C TYR A 130 13.02 -0.34 8.80
N GLY A 131 14.01 -0.67 9.61
CA GLY A 131 15.38 -0.91 9.16
C GLY A 131 15.54 -2.00 8.08
N LYS A 132 14.60 -2.96 8.05
CA LYS A 132 14.58 -4.06 7.07
C LYS A 132 14.03 -3.65 5.70
N ALA A 133 13.31 -2.53 5.59
CA ALA A 133 12.77 -2.08 4.32
C ALA A 133 13.89 -1.76 3.33
N LYS A 134 13.80 -2.32 2.13
CA LYS A 134 14.74 -2.06 1.03
C LYS A 134 14.55 -0.66 0.46
N ARG A 135 13.30 -0.17 0.42
CA ARG A 135 12.90 1.17 -0.02
C ARG A 135 11.76 1.70 0.84
N LEU A 136 11.78 3.02 1.04
CA LEU A 136 10.71 3.80 1.66
C LEU A 136 10.25 4.80 0.59
N GLN A 137 9.05 4.61 0.06
CA GLN A 137 8.50 5.45 -1.00
C GLN A 137 7.62 6.53 -0.40
N ALA A 138 8.01 7.78 -0.56
CA ALA A 138 7.24 8.94 -0.14
C ALA A 138 6.50 9.60 -1.31
N PRO A 139 5.27 10.13 -1.12
CA PRO A 139 4.50 10.75 -2.20
C PRO A 139 4.99 12.16 -2.58
N SER A 140 5.83 12.78 -1.76
CA SER A 140 6.38 14.12 -2.00
C SER A 140 7.75 14.29 -1.36
N SER A 141 8.50 15.30 -1.80
CA SER A 141 9.78 15.67 -1.20
C SER A 141 9.62 16.06 0.28
N PHE A 142 8.55 16.77 0.62
CA PHE A 142 8.26 17.16 2.00
C PHE A 142 8.14 15.93 2.93
N VAL A 143 7.38 14.91 2.52
CA VAL A 143 7.27 13.66 3.30
C VAL A 143 8.59 12.89 3.30
N ALA A 144 9.31 12.87 2.18
CA ALA A 144 10.61 12.20 2.09
C ALA A 144 11.64 12.78 3.08
N GLU A 145 11.72 14.10 3.19
CA GLU A 145 12.63 14.76 4.15
C GLU A 145 12.25 14.42 5.60
N ALA A 146 10.97 14.39 5.92
CA ALA A 146 10.51 13.97 7.24
C ALA A 146 10.89 12.52 7.56
N VAL A 147 10.76 11.60 6.58
CA VAL A 147 11.21 10.20 6.73
C VAL A 147 12.72 10.11 6.93
N LYS A 148 13.51 10.86 6.14
CA LYS A 148 14.97 10.91 6.28
C LYS A 148 15.41 11.43 7.65
N GLY A 149 14.64 12.35 8.23
CA GLY A 149 14.85 12.85 9.60
C GLY A 149 14.65 11.76 10.66
N GLU A 150 13.68 10.87 10.49
CA GLU A 150 13.46 9.75 11.41
C GLU A 150 14.50 8.63 11.26
N VAL A 151 15.07 8.45 10.07
CA VAL A 151 15.99 7.35 9.72
C VAL A 151 17.24 7.89 9.01
N PRO A 152 18.14 8.60 9.71
CA PRO A 152 19.31 9.23 9.06
C PRO A 152 20.19 8.26 8.28
N GLY A 153 20.35 7.03 8.76
CA GLY A 153 21.11 5.96 8.08
C GLY A 153 20.41 5.32 6.87
N ALA A 154 19.21 5.77 6.53
CA ALA A 154 18.41 5.22 5.43
C ALA A 154 18.15 6.23 4.31
N LYS A 155 18.88 7.35 4.25
CA LYS A 155 18.68 8.42 3.25
C LYS A 155 18.65 7.88 1.83
N ASP A 156 19.54 6.98 1.47
CA ASP A 156 19.65 6.38 0.14
C ASP A 156 18.52 5.39 -0.19
N ARG A 157 17.73 5.01 0.82
CA ARG A 157 16.58 4.11 0.67
C ARG A 157 15.25 4.83 0.54
N VAL A 158 15.24 6.15 0.74
CA VAL A 158 14.04 6.99 0.61
C VAL A 158 13.97 7.53 -0.82
N SER A 159 12.87 7.26 -1.50
CA SER A 159 12.59 7.76 -2.85
C SER A 159 11.28 8.52 -2.89
N VAL A 160 11.21 9.55 -3.73
CA VAL A 160 9.99 10.31 -3.98
C VAL A 160 9.32 9.73 -5.23
N VAL A 161 8.11 9.20 -5.06
CA VAL A 161 7.26 8.75 -6.17
C VAL A 161 5.87 9.31 -5.93
N PRO A 162 5.47 10.35 -6.63
CA PRO A 162 4.13 10.93 -6.51
C PRO A 162 3.02 9.92 -6.81
N TYR A 163 1.83 10.16 -6.27
CA TYR A 163 0.68 9.35 -6.63
C TYR A 163 0.37 9.48 -8.12
N PRO A 164 -0.02 8.38 -8.79
CA PRO A 164 -0.44 8.44 -10.17
C PRO A 164 -1.71 9.29 -10.27
N LEU A 165 -1.68 10.26 -11.17
CA LEU A 165 -2.89 10.99 -11.52
C LEU A 165 -3.77 10.10 -12.42
N PRO A 166 -5.11 10.16 -12.31
CA PRO A 166 -5.98 9.54 -13.29
C PRO A 166 -5.74 10.19 -14.65
N TRP A 167 -5.28 9.43 -15.64
CA TRP A 167 -4.90 9.92 -16.98
C TRP A 167 -6.09 10.39 -17.84
N GLU A 168 -7.29 10.15 -17.42
CA GLU A 168 -8.47 10.80 -17.97
C GLU A 168 -8.58 12.24 -17.43
N MET A 169 -7.53 13.01 -17.62
CA MET A 169 -7.71 14.46 -17.68
C MET A 169 -8.41 14.73 -19.01
N ASN A 170 -9.72 14.65 -18.98
CA ASN A 170 -10.57 15.21 -20.02
C ASN A 170 -10.08 16.60 -20.37
N GLU A 171 -10.18 16.91 -21.67
CA GLU A 171 -9.83 18.17 -22.32
C GLU A 171 -9.87 19.37 -21.37
N LYS A 172 -8.89 20.25 -21.50
CA LYS A 172 -8.80 21.51 -20.77
C LYS A 172 -10.17 22.20 -20.74
N VAL A 173 -10.97 21.92 -19.72
CA VAL A 173 -12.15 22.71 -19.45
C VAL A 173 -11.64 24.12 -19.20
N ALA A 174 -11.88 25.04 -20.11
CA ALA A 174 -11.52 26.43 -19.96
C ALA A 174 -12.07 26.92 -18.62
N LEU A 175 -11.28 27.72 -17.90
CA LEU A 175 -11.63 28.24 -16.56
C LEU A 175 -13.03 28.86 -16.52
N GLU A 176 -13.48 29.41 -17.63
CA GLU A 176 -14.79 30.03 -17.86
C GLU A 176 -15.97 29.04 -17.78
N ASN A 177 -15.72 27.75 -18.02
CA ASN A 177 -16.74 26.68 -18.05
C ASN A 177 -16.74 25.82 -16.79
N ARG A 178 -16.08 26.23 -15.70
CA ARG A 178 -16.14 25.51 -14.44
C ARG A 178 -17.43 25.85 -13.71
N PRO A 179 -18.20 24.85 -13.26
CA PRO A 179 -19.37 25.11 -12.41
C PRO A 179 -18.88 25.81 -11.12
N LYS A 180 -19.60 26.87 -10.74
CA LYS A 180 -19.34 27.65 -9.51
C LYS A 180 -19.73 26.84 -8.27
#